data_2a6f9b82a4dc2a2409b549bfee4a84e1
#
_entry.id   2a6f9b82a4dc2a2409b549bfee4a84e1
#
_cell.length_a   1.000
_cell.length_b   1.000
_cell.length_c   1.000
_cell.angle_alpha   90.00
_cell.angle_beta   90.00
_cell.angle_gamma   90.00
#
_symmetry.space_group_name_H-M   'P 1'
#
loop_
_entity.id
_entity.type
_entity.pdbx_description
1 polymer ?
#
loop_
_entity_poly.entity_id
_entity_poly.type
_entity_poly.pdbx_seq_one_letter_code
_entity_poly.pdbx_strand_id
1 'polypeptide(L)'
;MVAGNNSSSHDAKDPSAGAEQIRSAITHLASARDLGELGTRIASVVLLSSPNDIQQMRRNFYEKIRNVTPEYRDCLEKKITEHLLGTWQTLRLMQQQGAFSAMNEPVPAGVNVYWEMVAVQCRGDGDELRLRFLKFLIAGFCMFVRNEPGHPAGTPFPGGGMVQYIDGVYYCPVKEKANDVDAALCPFCPALQTPAIGYLQPPLNPGLHQKQEFIRNCHDFHNFNG
;
A
#
# COMPACT_ATOMS: atom_id res chain seq x y z
N MET A 1 -46.42 36.51 -2.11
CA MET A 1 -45.59 35.71 -1.20
C MET A 1 -45.58 34.29 -1.78
N VAL A 2 -44.49 33.92 -2.43
CA VAL A 2 -44.31 32.57 -2.98
C VAL A 2 -43.07 32.01 -2.31
N ALA A 3 -43.28 31.02 -1.44
CA ALA A 3 -42.23 30.33 -0.74
C ALA A 3 -41.56 29.34 -1.73
N GLY A 4 -40.34 29.60 -2.09
CA GLY A 4 -39.48 28.65 -2.85
C GLY A 4 -38.96 27.55 -1.94
N ASN A 5 -39.43 26.32 -2.12
CA ASN A 5 -38.86 25.12 -1.54
C ASN A 5 -37.59 24.77 -2.31
N ASN A 6 -36.43 25.06 -1.74
CA ASN A 6 -35.16 24.52 -2.16
C ASN A 6 -34.96 23.17 -1.47
N SER A 7 -35.40 22.09 -2.08
CA SER A 7 -35.03 20.73 -1.72
C SER A 7 -33.67 20.41 -2.36
N SER A 8 -32.58 20.64 -1.63
CA SER A 8 -31.26 20.08 -1.95
C SER A 8 -31.32 18.57 -1.71
N SER A 9 -31.50 17.81 -2.79
CA SER A 9 -31.30 16.37 -2.78
C SER A 9 -29.80 16.11 -2.59
N HIS A 10 -29.40 15.77 -1.38
CA HIS A 10 -28.16 15.05 -1.16
C HIS A 10 -28.33 13.67 -1.81
N ASP A 11 -27.72 13.49 -2.97
CA ASP A 11 -27.51 12.17 -3.57
C ASP A 11 -26.68 11.35 -2.57
N ALA A 12 -27.35 10.57 -1.75
CA ALA A 12 -26.72 9.54 -0.95
C ALA A 12 -26.16 8.50 -1.93
N LYS A 13 -24.86 8.55 -2.21
CA LYS A 13 -24.15 7.51 -2.98
C LYS A 13 -24.46 6.16 -2.34
N ASP A 14 -25.04 5.26 -3.12
CA ASP A 14 -25.32 3.88 -2.70
C ASP A 14 -23.99 3.20 -2.30
N PRO A 15 -23.80 2.81 -1.02
CA PRO A 15 -22.58 2.18 -0.55
C PRO A 15 -22.25 0.89 -1.30
N SER A 16 -23.27 0.15 -1.75
CA SER A 16 -23.12 -1.12 -2.48
C SER A 16 -22.47 -0.93 -3.86
N ALA A 17 -22.71 0.21 -4.51
CA ALA A 17 -22.13 0.52 -5.83
C ALA A 17 -20.62 0.65 -5.78
N GLY A 18 -20.04 1.20 -4.70
CA GLY A 18 -18.59 1.33 -4.53
C GLY A 18 -17.90 -0.02 -4.40
N ALA A 19 -18.46 -0.94 -3.62
CA ALA A 19 -17.91 -2.28 -3.46
C ALA A 19 -17.97 -3.09 -4.76
N GLU A 20 -19.03 -2.96 -5.55
CA GLU A 20 -19.17 -3.63 -6.84
C GLU A 20 -18.16 -3.12 -7.86
N GLN A 21 -17.95 -1.80 -7.92
CA GLN A 21 -16.93 -1.19 -8.77
C GLN A 21 -15.52 -1.69 -8.43
N ILE A 22 -15.19 -1.82 -7.15
CA ILE A 22 -13.90 -2.35 -6.70
C ILE A 22 -13.74 -3.82 -7.10
N ARG A 23 -14.78 -4.66 -6.92
CA ARG A 23 -14.74 -6.07 -7.36
C ARG A 23 -14.52 -6.19 -8.87
N SER A 24 -15.23 -5.41 -9.66
CA SER A 24 -15.06 -5.36 -11.10
C SER A 24 -13.65 -4.91 -11.50
N ALA A 25 -13.12 -3.88 -10.84
CA ALA A 25 -11.74 -3.42 -11.08
C ALA A 25 -10.72 -4.51 -10.74
N ILE A 26 -10.87 -5.21 -9.61
CA ILE A 26 -9.98 -6.33 -9.21
C ILE A 26 -10.00 -7.44 -10.28
N THR A 27 -11.17 -7.85 -10.74
CA THR A 27 -11.31 -8.88 -11.79
C THR A 27 -10.61 -8.43 -13.07
N HIS A 28 -10.77 -7.16 -13.44
CA HIS A 28 -10.08 -6.59 -14.60
C HIS A 28 -8.56 -6.57 -14.42
N LEU A 29 -8.05 -6.19 -13.25
CA LEU A 29 -6.62 -6.19 -12.93
C LEU A 29 -6.03 -7.61 -12.97
N ALA A 30 -6.72 -8.59 -12.41
CA ALA A 30 -6.29 -9.98 -12.38
C ALA A 30 -6.21 -10.62 -13.78
N SER A 31 -6.94 -10.11 -14.76
CA SER A 31 -6.91 -10.62 -16.14
C SER A 31 -5.82 -9.98 -17.04
N ALA A 32 -4.90 -9.18 -16.48
CA ALA A 32 -3.77 -8.64 -17.23
C ALA A 32 -2.80 -9.75 -17.66
N ARG A 33 -2.29 -9.67 -18.90
CA ARG A 33 -1.42 -10.70 -19.49
C ARG A 33 0.06 -10.37 -19.36
N ASP A 34 0.39 -9.08 -19.38
CA ASP A 34 1.74 -8.55 -19.31
C ASP A 34 1.81 -7.35 -18.37
N LEU A 35 3.04 -6.92 -18.05
CA LEU A 35 3.28 -5.82 -17.11
C LEU A 35 2.78 -4.48 -17.64
N GLY A 36 2.79 -4.27 -18.96
CA GLY A 36 2.28 -3.05 -19.57
C GLY A 36 0.78 -2.93 -19.44
N GLU A 37 0.06 -4.03 -19.69
CA GLU A 37 -1.38 -4.09 -19.48
C GLU A 37 -1.73 -3.92 -17.99
N LEU A 38 -1.02 -4.59 -17.10
CA LEU A 38 -1.21 -4.45 -15.65
C LEU A 38 -0.95 -3.01 -15.19
N GLY A 39 0.17 -2.41 -15.61
CA GLY A 39 0.53 -1.03 -15.29
C GLY A 39 -0.50 -0.02 -15.78
N THR A 40 -0.96 -0.16 -17.02
CA THR A 40 -2.00 0.68 -17.61
C THR A 40 -3.32 0.60 -16.84
N ARG A 41 -3.75 -0.61 -16.48
CA ARG A 41 -4.97 -0.84 -15.72
C ARG A 41 -4.88 -0.29 -14.30
N ILE A 42 -3.74 -0.48 -13.61
CA ILE A 42 -3.51 0.12 -12.30
C ILE A 42 -3.54 1.65 -12.41
N ALA A 43 -2.83 2.22 -13.38
CA ALA A 43 -2.78 3.66 -13.58
C ALA A 43 -4.18 4.25 -13.82
N SER A 44 -5.01 3.60 -14.66
CA SER A 44 -6.37 4.05 -14.97
C SER A 44 -7.25 4.17 -13.71
N VAL A 45 -7.06 3.28 -12.73
CA VAL A 45 -7.83 3.31 -11.47
C VAL A 45 -7.22 4.28 -10.47
N VAL A 46 -5.88 4.25 -10.27
CA VAL A 46 -5.18 5.13 -9.32
C VAL A 46 -5.37 6.60 -9.67
N LEU A 47 -5.33 6.95 -10.95
CA LEU A 47 -5.44 8.33 -11.41
C LEU A 47 -6.88 8.90 -11.36
N LEU A 48 -7.89 8.09 -11.02
CA LEU A 48 -9.20 8.59 -10.59
C LEU A 48 -9.17 9.20 -9.20
N SER A 49 -8.14 8.87 -8.41
CA SER A 49 -7.95 9.43 -7.08
C SER A 49 -7.28 10.81 -7.15
N SER A 50 -7.74 11.71 -6.32
CA SER A 50 -7.22 13.09 -6.23
C SER A 50 -6.01 13.16 -5.28
N PRO A 51 -5.22 14.24 -5.34
CA PRO A 51 -4.21 14.52 -4.31
C PRO A 51 -4.79 14.57 -2.88
N ASN A 52 -6.07 14.95 -2.73
CA ASN A 52 -6.75 14.96 -1.43
C ASN A 52 -6.92 13.54 -0.88
N ASP A 53 -7.12 12.53 -1.71
CA ASP A 53 -7.22 11.14 -1.30
C ASP A 53 -5.88 10.65 -0.73
N ILE A 54 -4.77 11.01 -1.38
CA ILE A 54 -3.42 10.72 -0.88
C ILE A 54 -3.17 11.43 0.47
N GLN A 55 -3.62 12.68 0.62
CA GLN A 55 -3.53 13.40 1.90
C GLN A 55 -4.41 12.75 2.98
N GLN A 56 -5.56 12.21 2.62
CA GLN A 56 -6.41 11.48 3.56
C GLN A 56 -5.76 10.15 3.99
N MET A 57 -5.15 9.40 3.07
CA MET A 57 -4.36 8.21 3.41
C MET A 57 -3.23 8.55 4.39
N ARG A 58 -2.53 9.66 4.18
CA ARG A 58 -1.48 10.14 5.09
C ARG A 58 -2.05 10.43 6.48
N ARG A 59 -3.17 11.16 6.58
CA ARG A 59 -3.82 11.46 7.88
C ARG A 59 -4.23 10.19 8.61
N ASN A 60 -4.87 9.26 7.89
CA ASN A 60 -5.29 7.97 8.46
C ASN A 60 -4.09 7.16 8.96
N PHE A 61 -2.98 7.20 8.24
CA PHE A 61 -1.75 6.55 8.64
C PHE A 61 -1.17 7.19 9.92
N TYR A 62 -1.08 8.53 9.97
CA TYR A 62 -0.56 9.25 11.13
C TYR A 62 -1.34 8.92 12.41
N GLU A 63 -2.66 8.84 12.34
CA GLU A 63 -3.51 8.44 13.48
C GLU A 63 -3.18 7.02 13.98
N LYS A 64 -2.87 6.10 13.08
CA LYS A 64 -2.51 4.72 13.46
C LYS A 64 -1.17 4.60 14.16
N ILE A 65 -0.22 5.46 13.81
CA ILE A 65 1.13 5.45 14.39
C ILE A 65 1.29 6.47 15.53
N ARG A 66 0.21 7.10 16.00
CA ARG A 66 0.28 8.15 17.04
C ARG A 66 0.92 7.70 18.36
N ASN A 67 0.85 6.40 18.66
CA ASN A 67 1.33 5.82 19.92
C ASN A 67 2.80 5.34 19.87
N VAL A 68 3.47 5.46 18.70
CA VAL A 68 4.91 5.13 18.61
C VAL A 68 5.76 6.34 19.02
N THR A 69 7.06 6.12 19.28
CA THR A 69 7.97 7.21 19.67
C THR A 69 8.01 8.31 18.60
N PRO A 70 8.11 9.59 19.00
CA PRO A 70 8.05 10.71 18.08
C PRO A 70 9.07 10.62 16.93
N GLU A 71 10.32 10.29 17.25
CA GLU A 71 11.41 10.21 16.25
C GLU A 71 11.14 9.12 15.20
N TYR A 72 10.64 7.97 15.65
CA TYR A 72 10.28 6.87 14.76
C TYR A 72 9.06 7.23 13.90
N ARG A 73 8.03 7.82 14.51
CA ARG A 73 6.81 8.26 13.83
C ARG A 73 7.12 9.27 12.73
N ASP A 74 7.92 10.30 13.03
CA ASP A 74 8.25 11.37 12.08
C ASP A 74 9.05 10.82 10.88
N CYS A 75 10.00 9.93 11.13
CA CYS A 75 10.74 9.25 10.08
C CYS A 75 9.82 8.40 9.19
N LEU A 76 8.95 7.62 9.80
CA LEU A 76 8.04 6.71 9.13
C LEU A 76 6.99 7.49 8.31
N GLU A 77 6.36 8.52 8.89
CA GLU A 77 5.39 9.38 8.22
C GLU A 77 6.00 10.05 7.00
N LYS A 78 7.20 10.60 7.13
CA LYS A 78 7.92 11.21 6.01
C LYS A 78 8.13 10.21 4.87
N LYS A 79 8.65 9.00 5.20
CA LYS A 79 8.93 7.96 4.20
C LYS A 79 7.68 7.48 3.47
N ILE A 80 6.61 7.22 4.19
CA ILE A 80 5.35 6.76 3.60
C ILE A 80 4.71 7.88 2.77
N THR A 81 4.76 9.13 3.23
CA THR A 81 4.24 10.27 2.47
C THR A 81 5.00 10.46 1.16
N GLU A 82 6.33 10.45 1.20
CA GLU A 82 7.18 10.55 0.01
C GLU A 82 6.88 9.40 -0.97
N HIS A 83 6.70 8.20 -0.46
CA HIS A 83 6.40 7.02 -1.27
C HIS A 83 5.03 7.12 -1.96
N LEU A 84 3.97 7.43 -1.22
CA LEU A 84 2.62 7.54 -1.77
C LEU A 84 2.53 8.61 -2.86
N LEU A 85 3.03 9.82 -2.57
CA LEU A 85 3.03 10.92 -3.53
C LEU A 85 3.95 10.65 -4.72
N GLY A 86 5.15 10.15 -4.47
CA GLY A 86 6.11 9.81 -5.52
C GLY A 86 5.60 8.72 -6.45
N THR A 87 4.99 7.68 -5.92
CA THR A 87 4.41 6.59 -6.71
C THR A 87 3.22 7.09 -7.55
N TRP A 88 2.34 7.90 -6.96
CA TRP A 88 1.23 8.50 -7.69
C TRP A 88 1.72 9.37 -8.85
N GLN A 89 2.75 10.20 -8.63
CA GLN A 89 3.36 11.01 -9.69
C GLN A 89 4.03 10.16 -10.76
N THR A 90 4.73 9.10 -10.37
CA THR A 90 5.37 8.15 -11.30
C THR A 90 4.34 7.49 -12.19
N LEU A 91 3.24 6.97 -11.63
CA LEU A 91 2.13 6.41 -12.38
C LEU A 91 1.58 7.39 -13.42
N ARG A 92 1.36 8.64 -13.00
CA ARG A 92 0.87 9.70 -13.89
C ARG A 92 1.84 9.98 -15.03
N LEU A 93 3.13 10.10 -14.75
CA LEU A 93 4.15 10.35 -15.77
C LEU A 93 4.27 9.18 -16.74
N MET A 94 4.34 7.95 -16.26
CA MET A 94 4.42 6.75 -17.10
C MET A 94 3.20 6.61 -18.00
N GLN A 95 2.00 6.90 -17.49
CA GLN A 95 0.78 6.92 -18.29
C GLN A 95 0.83 7.99 -19.38
N GLN A 96 1.24 9.22 -19.05
CA GLN A 96 1.34 10.32 -20.00
C GLN A 96 2.38 10.09 -21.09
N GLN A 97 3.48 9.42 -20.74
CA GLN A 97 4.58 9.10 -21.67
C GLN A 97 4.33 7.82 -22.48
N GLY A 98 3.26 7.09 -22.21
CA GLY A 98 2.99 5.80 -22.85
C GLY A 98 4.02 4.72 -22.49
N ALA A 99 4.72 4.86 -21.33
CA ALA A 99 5.83 4.00 -20.95
C ALA A 99 5.42 2.52 -20.77
N PHE A 100 4.16 2.26 -20.43
CA PHE A 100 3.63 0.91 -20.28
C PHE A 100 3.60 0.12 -21.58
N SER A 101 3.49 0.77 -22.73
CA SER A 101 3.46 0.08 -24.04
C SER A 101 4.74 -0.67 -24.41
N ALA A 102 5.84 -0.38 -23.73
CA ALA A 102 7.12 -1.06 -23.93
C ALA A 102 7.34 -2.26 -22.96
N MET A 103 6.44 -2.48 -22.00
CA MET A 103 6.56 -3.50 -20.97
C MET A 103 5.77 -4.76 -21.38
N ASN A 104 6.44 -5.67 -22.09
CA ASN A 104 5.81 -6.87 -22.65
C ASN A 104 6.11 -8.16 -21.83
N GLU A 105 6.77 -8.04 -20.69
CA GLU A 105 7.07 -9.16 -19.81
C GLU A 105 5.77 -9.73 -19.23
N PRO A 106 5.62 -11.06 -19.14
CA PRO A 106 4.43 -11.67 -18.56
C PRO A 106 4.28 -11.29 -17.09
N VAL A 107 3.03 -11.17 -16.63
CA VAL A 107 2.77 -10.91 -15.21
C VAL A 107 3.32 -12.05 -14.34
N PRO A 108 3.95 -11.74 -13.18
CA PRO A 108 4.43 -12.75 -12.25
C PRO A 108 3.29 -13.65 -11.72
N ALA A 109 3.59 -14.93 -11.48
CA ALA A 109 2.59 -15.92 -11.04
C ALA A 109 1.82 -15.52 -9.75
N GLY A 110 2.41 -14.72 -8.87
CA GLY A 110 1.78 -14.24 -7.63
C GLY A 110 0.72 -13.15 -7.82
N VAL A 111 0.58 -12.56 -9.01
CA VAL A 111 -0.35 -11.43 -9.25
C VAL A 111 -1.80 -11.81 -8.99
N ASN A 112 -2.25 -12.98 -9.45
CA ASN A 112 -3.63 -13.43 -9.24
C ASN A 112 -3.92 -13.65 -7.75
N VAL A 113 -3.02 -14.32 -7.04
CA VAL A 113 -3.15 -14.54 -5.58
C VAL A 113 -3.17 -13.21 -4.82
N TYR A 114 -2.38 -12.24 -5.27
CA TYR A 114 -2.42 -10.89 -4.72
C TYR A 114 -3.79 -10.23 -4.89
N TRP A 115 -4.37 -10.27 -6.08
CA TRP A 115 -5.69 -9.67 -6.31
C TRP A 115 -6.82 -10.41 -5.60
N GLU A 116 -6.71 -11.73 -5.42
CA GLU A 116 -7.63 -12.51 -4.57
C GLU A 116 -7.56 -12.04 -3.10
N MET A 117 -6.36 -11.87 -2.57
CA MET A 117 -6.14 -11.29 -1.23
C MET A 117 -6.76 -9.89 -1.15
N VAL A 118 -6.50 -9.02 -2.13
CA VAL A 118 -7.08 -7.67 -2.17
C VAL A 118 -8.61 -7.71 -2.18
N ALA A 119 -9.23 -8.62 -2.92
CA ALA A 119 -10.68 -8.79 -2.94
C ALA A 119 -11.24 -9.18 -1.56
N VAL A 120 -10.52 -10.01 -0.81
CA VAL A 120 -10.90 -10.36 0.57
C VAL A 120 -10.78 -9.16 1.51
N GLN A 121 -9.69 -8.38 1.39
CA GLN A 121 -9.41 -7.22 2.23
C GLN A 121 -10.29 -5.99 1.90
N CYS A 122 -10.73 -5.88 0.66
CA CYS A 122 -11.61 -4.80 0.21
C CYS A 122 -13.09 -5.18 0.28
N ARG A 123 -13.54 -5.67 1.44
CA ARG A 123 -14.94 -5.91 1.77
C ARG A 123 -15.47 -4.76 2.65
N GLY A 124 -16.76 -4.49 2.55
CA GLY A 124 -17.41 -3.38 3.27
C GLY A 124 -17.81 -2.26 2.31
N ASP A 125 -17.93 -1.06 2.82
CA ASP A 125 -18.43 0.11 2.11
C ASP A 125 -17.70 1.40 2.53
N GLY A 126 -18.04 2.49 1.85
CA GLY A 126 -17.62 3.84 2.20
C GLY A 126 -16.22 4.25 1.71
N ASP A 127 -15.81 5.45 2.12
CA ASP A 127 -14.55 6.08 1.69
C ASP A 127 -13.30 5.31 2.18
N GLU A 128 -13.40 4.64 3.32
CA GLU A 128 -12.32 3.81 3.83
C GLU A 128 -11.99 2.64 2.89
N LEU A 129 -13.01 2.03 2.31
CA LEU A 129 -12.84 0.96 1.34
C LEU A 129 -12.08 1.43 0.10
N ARG A 130 -12.43 2.61 -0.40
CA ARG A 130 -11.77 3.22 -1.56
C ARG A 130 -10.29 3.53 -1.29
N LEU A 131 -9.99 4.12 -0.14
CA LEU A 131 -8.60 4.42 0.24
C LEU A 131 -7.80 3.14 0.52
N ARG A 132 -8.42 2.10 1.07
CA ARG A 132 -7.81 0.78 1.24
C ARG A 132 -7.47 0.15 -0.10
N PHE A 133 -8.38 0.21 -1.06
CA PHE A 133 -8.14 -0.28 -2.41
C PHE A 133 -7.01 0.50 -3.10
N LEU A 134 -7.00 1.83 -2.98
CA LEU A 134 -5.94 2.69 -3.52
C LEU A 134 -4.55 2.29 -2.96
N LYS A 135 -4.47 1.99 -1.66
CA LYS A 135 -3.23 1.49 -1.06
C LYS A 135 -2.74 0.21 -1.74
N PHE A 136 -3.64 -0.76 -1.96
CA PHE A 136 -3.26 -2.01 -2.62
C PHE A 136 -2.90 -1.81 -4.09
N LEU A 137 -3.53 -0.89 -4.79
CA LEU A 137 -3.15 -0.54 -6.17
C LEU A 137 -1.73 0.04 -6.23
N ILE A 138 -1.38 0.96 -5.33
CA ILE A 138 -0.04 1.55 -5.24
C ILE A 138 0.99 0.47 -4.89
N ALA A 139 0.71 -0.39 -3.91
CA ALA A 139 1.59 -1.49 -3.54
C ALA A 139 1.77 -2.50 -4.68
N GLY A 140 0.69 -2.88 -5.36
CA GLY A 140 0.73 -3.78 -6.52
C GLY A 140 1.55 -3.22 -7.68
N PHE A 141 1.42 -1.93 -7.97
CA PHE A 141 2.26 -1.25 -8.95
C PHE A 141 3.74 -1.31 -8.59
N CYS A 142 4.10 -0.97 -7.36
CA CYS A 142 5.50 -1.04 -6.91
C CYS A 142 6.04 -2.47 -7.03
N MET A 143 5.31 -3.46 -6.50
CA MET A 143 5.83 -4.82 -6.40
C MET A 143 5.90 -5.55 -7.74
N PHE A 144 4.88 -5.41 -8.59
CA PHE A 144 4.77 -6.21 -9.80
C PHE A 144 5.22 -5.49 -11.08
N VAL A 145 4.96 -4.17 -11.18
CA VAL A 145 5.33 -3.41 -12.39
C VAL A 145 6.73 -2.82 -12.26
N ARG A 146 7.08 -2.33 -11.06
CA ARG A 146 8.39 -1.69 -10.82
C ARG A 146 9.44 -2.64 -10.24
N ASN A 147 9.04 -3.83 -9.79
CA ASN A 147 9.89 -4.74 -9.02
C ASN A 147 10.55 -4.06 -7.79
N GLU A 148 9.79 -3.20 -7.12
CA GLU A 148 10.18 -2.47 -5.91
C GLU A 148 9.38 -2.98 -4.71
N PRO A 149 9.93 -2.93 -3.48
CA PRO A 149 9.19 -3.40 -2.31
C PRO A 149 7.98 -2.51 -2.00
N GLY A 150 6.97 -3.10 -1.37
CA GLY A 150 5.78 -2.35 -0.91
C GLY A 150 6.11 -1.29 0.16
N HIS A 151 7.23 -1.45 0.87
CA HIS A 151 7.81 -0.42 1.74
C HIS A 151 9.08 0.11 1.08
N PRO A 152 9.19 1.44 0.85
CA PRO A 152 10.35 2.01 0.16
C PRO A 152 11.66 1.85 0.95
N ALA A 153 12.78 1.91 0.25
CA ALA A 153 14.09 1.96 0.89
C ALA A 153 14.17 3.10 1.93
N GLY A 154 14.75 2.79 3.09
CA GLY A 154 14.80 3.69 4.24
C GLY A 154 13.56 3.67 5.13
N THR A 155 12.55 2.84 4.85
CA THR A 155 11.43 2.63 5.79
C THR A 155 11.96 1.96 7.05
N PRO A 156 11.83 2.62 8.23
CA PRO A 156 12.30 2.05 9.47
C PRO A 156 11.31 1.01 10.01
N PHE A 157 11.85 0.07 10.80
CA PHE A 157 11.06 -0.89 11.57
C PHE A 157 11.44 -0.83 13.05
N PRO A 158 10.51 -1.15 13.96
CA PRO A 158 10.84 -1.29 15.35
C PRO A 158 11.98 -2.31 15.56
N GLY A 159 12.96 -1.95 16.38
CA GLY A 159 14.20 -2.73 16.52
C GLY A 159 15.39 -2.21 15.72
N GLY A 160 15.26 -1.04 15.06
CA GLY A 160 16.35 -0.29 14.45
C GLY A 160 16.72 -0.72 13.02
N GLY A 161 16.06 -1.74 12.48
CA GLY A 161 16.24 -2.14 11.08
C GLY A 161 15.46 -1.24 10.11
N MET A 162 15.89 -1.18 8.85
CA MET A 162 15.19 -0.48 7.78
C MET A 162 15.27 -1.26 6.47
N VAL A 163 14.36 -0.96 5.54
CA VAL A 163 14.49 -1.45 4.16
C VAL A 163 15.74 -0.85 3.53
N GLN A 164 16.58 -1.69 2.97
CA GLN A 164 17.85 -1.30 2.32
C GLN A 164 17.81 -1.66 0.84
N TYR A 165 18.52 -0.88 0.04
CA TYR A 165 18.79 -1.18 -1.36
C TYR A 165 20.30 -1.25 -1.53
N ILE A 166 20.82 -2.44 -1.81
CA ILE A 166 22.27 -2.72 -1.88
C ILE A 166 22.54 -3.54 -3.15
N ASP A 167 23.40 -3.05 -4.00
CA ASP A 167 23.83 -3.73 -5.22
C ASP A 167 22.68 -4.25 -6.10
N GLY A 168 21.62 -3.45 -6.24
CA GLY A 168 20.48 -3.80 -7.07
C GLY A 168 19.42 -4.67 -6.36
N VAL A 169 19.61 -5.01 -5.09
CA VAL A 169 18.74 -5.89 -4.32
C VAL A 169 18.11 -5.14 -3.13
N TYR A 170 16.82 -5.33 -2.93
CA TYR A 170 16.13 -4.84 -1.75
C TYR A 170 16.18 -5.85 -0.61
N TYR A 171 16.50 -5.39 0.60
CA TYR A 171 16.52 -6.17 1.83
C TYR A 171 15.56 -5.57 2.85
N CYS A 172 14.77 -6.43 3.50
CA CYS A 172 13.78 -6.04 4.51
C CYS A 172 13.97 -6.85 5.79
N PRO A 173 14.09 -6.20 6.96
CA PRO A 173 14.38 -6.90 8.23
C PRO A 173 13.19 -7.71 8.76
N VAL A 174 11.99 -7.50 8.20
CA VAL A 174 10.76 -8.18 8.65
C VAL A 174 10.12 -9.06 7.57
N LYS A 175 10.82 -9.28 6.45
CA LYS A 175 10.28 -10.04 5.31
C LYS A 175 9.70 -11.39 5.70
N GLU A 176 10.42 -12.18 6.48
CA GLU A 176 10.00 -13.52 6.90
C GLU A 176 9.09 -13.51 8.13
N LYS A 177 9.05 -12.39 8.87
CA LYS A 177 8.29 -12.28 10.13
C LYS A 177 6.81 -11.96 9.94
N ALA A 178 6.43 -11.50 8.76
CA ALA A 178 5.09 -10.99 8.47
C ALA A 178 4.27 -11.92 7.55
N ASN A 179 4.75 -13.14 7.31
CA ASN A 179 4.07 -14.08 6.41
C ASN A 179 2.75 -14.63 6.98
N ASP A 180 2.57 -14.54 8.30
CA ASP A 180 1.39 -15.08 9.01
C ASP A 180 0.28 -14.04 9.19
N VAL A 181 0.42 -12.84 8.62
CA VAL A 181 -0.57 -11.77 8.75
C VAL A 181 -1.47 -11.73 7.53
N ASP A 182 -2.75 -11.94 7.72
CA ASP A 182 -3.78 -11.75 6.69
C ASP A 182 -3.68 -10.39 6.05
N ALA A 183 -3.58 -10.09 4.91
CA ALA A 183 -3.31 -8.81 4.27
C ALA A 183 -1.84 -8.35 4.25
N ALA A 184 -0.89 -9.20 4.66
CA ALA A 184 0.52 -8.87 4.54
C ALA A 184 0.93 -8.77 3.06
N LEU A 185 1.68 -7.72 2.73
CA LEU A 185 2.26 -7.57 1.39
C LEU A 185 3.54 -8.41 1.22
N CYS A 186 4.11 -8.87 2.33
CA CYS A 186 5.39 -9.56 2.36
C CYS A 186 5.49 -10.79 1.45
N PRO A 187 4.48 -11.68 1.33
CA PRO A 187 4.55 -12.80 0.40
C PRO A 187 4.79 -12.38 -1.06
N PHE A 188 4.29 -11.21 -1.44
CA PHE A 188 4.36 -10.69 -2.81
C PHE A 188 5.51 -9.71 -3.04
N CYS A 189 6.16 -9.24 -1.96
CA CYS A 189 7.19 -8.22 -2.00
C CYS A 189 8.50 -8.80 -2.57
N PRO A 190 9.18 -8.13 -3.52
CA PRO A 190 10.43 -8.62 -4.10
C PRO A 190 11.65 -8.50 -3.15
N ALA A 191 11.52 -7.80 -2.01
CA ALA A 191 12.61 -7.70 -1.06
C ALA A 191 12.98 -9.06 -0.46
N LEU A 192 14.26 -9.29 -0.26
CA LEU A 192 14.80 -10.45 0.48
C LEU A 192 14.85 -10.15 1.98
N GLN A 193 14.86 -11.20 2.80
CA GLN A 193 15.14 -11.07 4.23
C GLN A 193 16.54 -10.51 4.43
N THR A 194 16.67 -9.48 5.29
CA THR A 194 17.99 -9.00 5.70
C THR A 194 18.76 -10.13 6.37
N PRO A 195 20.00 -10.45 5.92
CA PRO A 195 20.81 -11.47 6.54
C PRO A 195 21.00 -11.20 8.05
N ALA A 196 20.97 -12.24 8.86
CA ALA A 196 21.10 -12.18 10.33
C ALA A 196 22.50 -11.78 10.82
N ILE A 197 23.37 -11.28 9.96
CA ILE A 197 24.75 -10.91 10.29
C ILE A 197 24.75 -9.50 10.89
N GLY A 198 24.68 -9.41 12.22
CA GLY A 198 25.28 -8.34 13.03
C GLY A 198 24.57 -6.99 13.05
N TYR A 199 23.41 -6.79 12.40
CA TYR A 199 22.78 -5.47 12.28
C TYR A 199 21.44 -5.30 13.00
N LEU A 200 20.88 -6.35 13.57
CA LEU A 200 19.85 -6.19 14.56
C LEU A 200 20.57 -5.95 15.90
N GLN A 201 20.91 -4.71 16.21
CA GLN A 201 21.19 -4.39 17.61
C GLN A 201 19.94 -4.82 18.39
N PRO A 202 20.07 -5.73 19.35
CA PRO A 202 18.94 -6.05 20.22
C PRO A 202 18.47 -4.72 20.84
N PRO A 203 17.17 -4.50 20.99
CA PRO A 203 16.66 -3.30 21.65
C PRO A 203 17.39 -3.19 23.00
N LEU A 204 17.86 -1.99 23.31
CA LEU A 204 18.67 -1.69 24.52
C LEU A 204 17.97 -2.09 25.84
N ASN A 205 16.74 -2.60 25.76
CA ASN A 205 15.99 -3.17 26.88
C ASN A 205 15.12 -4.36 26.41
N PRO A 206 15.49 -5.61 26.70
CA PRO A 206 14.78 -6.80 26.25
C PRO A 206 13.55 -7.14 27.10
N GLY A 207 12.69 -6.19 27.39
CA GLY A 207 11.44 -6.44 28.08
C GLY A 207 10.41 -7.16 27.17
N LEU A 208 9.76 -8.21 27.70
CA LEU A 208 8.69 -8.96 27.01
C LEU A 208 7.59 -8.03 26.42
N HIS A 209 7.37 -6.89 27.06
CA HIS A 209 6.41 -5.86 26.63
C HIS A 209 6.75 -5.25 25.27
N GLN A 210 8.02 -4.99 24.99
CA GLN A 210 8.44 -4.38 23.72
C GLN A 210 8.29 -5.36 22.55
N LYS A 211 8.44 -6.67 22.79
CA LYS A 211 8.24 -7.70 21.77
C LYS A 211 6.76 -7.86 21.41
N GLN A 212 5.87 -7.79 22.40
CA GLN A 212 4.42 -7.83 22.17
C GLN A 212 3.90 -6.55 21.53
N GLU A 213 4.42 -5.40 21.91
CA GLU A 213 4.11 -4.10 21.28
C GLU A 213 4.64 -4.04 19.85
N PHE A 214 5.83 -4.59 19.62
CA PHE A 214 6.40 -4.74 18.27
C PHE A 214 5.51 -5.61 17.38
N ILE A 215 5.08 -6.79 17.85
CA ILE A 215 4.20 -7.70 17.10
C ILE A 215 2.85 -7.03 16.85
N ARG A 216 2.27 -6.32 17.83
CA ARG A 216 1.01 -5.60 17.69
C ARG A 216 1.13 -4.44 16.71
N ASN A 217 2.19 -3.64 16.80
CA ASN A 217 2.45 -2.52 15.89
C ASN A 217 2.78 -3.00 14.46
N CYS A 218 3.45 -4.16 14.30
CA CYS A 218 3.61 -4.80 12.99
C CYS A 218 2.27 -5.29 12.44
N HIS A 219 1.39 -5.83 13.27
CA HIS A 219 0.03 -6.23 12.89
C HIS A 219 -0.78 -5.02 12.42
N ASP A 220 -0.77 -3.93 13.19
CA ASP A 220 -1.47 -2.70 12.85
C ASP A 220 -0.85 -2.01 11.62
N PHE A 221 0.47 -2.14 11.44
CA PHE A 221 1.19 -1.62 10.29
C PHE A 221 0.87 -2.40 8.99
N HIS A 222 0.71 -3.72 9.08
CA HIS A 222 0.32 -4.56 7.95
C HIS A 222 -1.17 -4.48 7.65
N ASN A 223 -2.01 -4.25 8.66
CA ASN A 223 -3.42 -3.92 8.54
C ASN A 223 -3.65 -2.42 8.30
N PHE A 224 -2.70 -1.75 7.66
CA PHE A 224 -2.85 -0.36 7.24
C PHE A 224 -4.06 -0.23 6.31
N ASN A 225 -5.21 -0.03 6.91
CA ASN A 225 -6.43 0.33 6.22
C ASN A 225 -6.35 1.83 5.95
N GLY A 226 -5.98 2.18 4.72
CA GLY A 226 -5.73 3.51 4.22
C GLY A 226 -6.75 4.54 4.62
#